data_34db480b9ef3d46c45f96c78625e3b06
#
_entry.id   34db480b9ef3d46c45f96c78625e3b06
#
_cell.length_a   1.000
_cell.length_b   1.000
_cell.length_c   1.000
_cell.angle_alpha   90.00
_cell.angle_beta   90.00
_cell.angle_gamma   90.00
#
_symmetry.space_group_name_H-M   'P 1'
#
loop_
_entity.id
_entity.type
_entity.pdbx_description
1 polymer ?
#
loop_
_entity_poly.entity_id
_entity_poly.type
_entity_poly.pdbx_seq_one_letter_code
_entity_poly.pdbx_strand_id
1 'polypeptide(L)'
;GAHQPTDFTAKLNADSSVNKVIAVVSGKGGVGKSLITGLLASAMQRRNKQCAVLDADITGPSMCKNLGVSGKAQASEAGILPKSAANGLKLVSANMFLPNETDPVVWRGPIISGMVKQFWSDVLWGDVDYMFVDMPPGTGDVPLTVFQSLPVDGIIIVTSPQELVSMIVAKAVKMAKMMNIPIIGLVENYAYFHCPDNGKDYEIFGPSHLNATAKEYGLQVLARLPINPELAQACDAGKLTECKLEGIEACCDYIESNLK
;
A
#
# COMPACT_ATOMS: atom_id res chain seq x y z
N GLY A 1 15.94 24.50 26.60
CA GLY A 1 15.23 24.68 25.34
C GLY A 1 14.67 23.34 24.87
N ALA A 2 13.35 23.21 24.78
CA ALA A 2 12.73 22.03 24.21
C ALA A 2 13.11 21.96 22.71
N HIS A 3 13.83 20.91 22.34
CA HIS A 3 14.01 20.61 20.92
C HIS A 3 12.63 20.33 20.33
N GLN A 4 12.13 21.23 19.48
CA GLN A 4 11.01 20.91 18.61
C GLN A 4 11.44 19.77 17.69
N PRO A 5 10.63 18.72 17.54
CA PRO A 5 10.95 17.65 16.59
C PRO A 5 11.07 18.26 15.20
N THR A 6 12.16 17.96 14.53
CA THR A 6 12.38 18.40 13.16
C THR A 6 11.33 17.76 12.27
N ASP A 7 10.48 18.59 11.65
CA ASP A 7 9.49 18.10 10.70
C ASP A 7 10.17 17.79 9.39
N PHE A 8 10.26 16.50 9.05
CA PHE A 8 10.83 16.00 7.79
C PHE A 8 9.79 15.82 6.69
N THR A 9 8.52 16.14 6.96
CA THR A 9 7.43 15.95 6.00
C THR A 9 7.57 16.91 4.83
N ALA A 10 7.52 16.36 3.61
CA ALA A 10 7.51 17.15 2.38
C ALA A 10 6.21 17.94 2.23
N LYS A 11 6.28 19.10 1.57
CA LYS A 11 5.10 19.90 1.24
C LYS A 11 4.50 19.42 -0.07
N LEU A 12 3.17 19.29 -0.10
CA LEU A 12 2.44 18.96 -1.31
C LEU A 12 2.52 20.10 -2.33
N ASN A 13 2.48 19.76 -3.64
CA ASN A 13 2.38 20.73 -4.71
C ASN A 13 1.17 21.65 -4.50
N ALA A 14 1.34 22.94 -4.79
CA ALA A 14 0.31 23.97 -4.55
C ALA A 14 -1.00 23.72 -5.32
N ASP A 15 -0.92 23.05 -6.48
CA ASP A 15 -2.07 22.72 -7.33
C ASP A 15 -2.68 21.34 -7.01
N SER A 16 -2.22 20.70 -5.95
CA SER A 16 -2.66 19.37 -5.53
C SER A 16 -3.28 19.40 -4.14
N SER A 17 -4.24 18.49 -3.94
CA SER A 17 -4.92 18.28 -2.65
C SER A 17 -5.08 16.79 -2.42
N VAL A 18 -4.59 16.28 -1.30
CA VAL A 18 -4.75 14.88 -0.91
C VAL A 18 -5.44 14.83 0.44
N ASN A 19 -6.66 14.29 0.48
CA ASN A 19 -7.46 14.29 1.69
C ASN A 19 -6.95 13.27 2.72
N LYS A 20 -6.78 12.01 2.31
CA LYS A 20 -6.30 10.94 3.18
C LYS A 20 -5.17 10.15 2.55
N VAL A 21 -4.15 9.87 3.36
CA VAL A 21 -2.98 9.06 2.99
C VAL A 21 -2.98 7.80 3.84
N ILE A 22 -3.07 6.65 3.18
CA ILE A 22 -3.10 5.34 3.83
C ILE A 22 -1.85 4.56 3.41
N ALA A 23 -1.02 4.21 4.38
CA ALA A 23 0.16 3.39 4.15
C ALA A 23 -0.17 1.90 4.32
N VAL A 24 0.25 1.08 3.37
CA VAL A 24 0.11 -0.38 3.42
C VAL A 24 1.46 -0.99 3.73
N VAL A 25 1.57 -1.67 4.85
CA VAL A 25 2.82 -2.23 5.38
C VAL A 25 2.77 -3.75 5.49
N SER A 26 3.93 -4.39 5.48
CA SER A 26 4.08 -5.82 5.73
C SER A 26 5.36 -6.09 6.49
N GLY A 27 5.47 -7.28 7.09
CA GLY A 27 6.68 -7.69 7.79
C GLY A 27 7.82 -8.08 6.86
N LYS A 28 7.48 -8.68 5.71
CA LYS A 28 8.45 -9.09 4.68
C LYS A 28 7.81 -9.03 3.29
N GLY A 29 8.62 -9.21 2.24
CA GLY A 29 8.13 -9.35 0.88
C GLY A 29 7.38 -10.67 0.65
N GLY A 30 6.56 -10.73 -0.40
CA GLY A 30 5.89 -11.95 -0.83
C GLY A 30 4.56 -12.26 -0.14
N VAL A 31 4.03 -11.38 0.71
CA VAL A 31 2.72 -11.56 1.36
C VAL A 31 1.55 -10.97 0.57
N GLY A 32 1.84 -10.38 -0.59
CA GLY A 32 0.81 -9.75 -1.43
C GLY A 32 0.45 -8.33 -1.02
N LYS A 33 1.33 -7.62 -0.34
CA LYS A 33 1.13 -6.23 0.07
C LYS A 33 0.82 -5.31 -1.12
N SER A 34 1.61 -5.37 -2.18
CA SER A 34 1.41 -4.55 -3.38
C SER A 34 0.13 -4.91 -4.12
N LEU A 35 -0.22 -6.19 -4.19
CA LEU A 35 -1.49 -6.67 -4.72
C LEU A 35 -2.67 -6.06 -3.96
N ILE A 36 -2.63 -6.12 -2.64
CA ILE A 36 -3.69 -5.57 -1.79
C ILE A 36 -3.77 -4.05 -1.91
N THR A 37 -2.64 -3.36 -1.99
CA THR A 37 -2.62 -1.91 -2.25
C THR A 37 -3.34 -1.56 -3.55
N GLY A 38 -3.04 -2.25 -4.63
CA GLY A 38 -3.69 -2.06 -5.93
C GLY A 38 -5.18 -2.39 -5.91
N LEU A 39 -5.57 -3.46 -5.21
CA LEU A 39 -6.98 -3.85 -5.04
C LEU A 39 -7.77 -2.81 -4.24
N LEU A 40 -7.23 -2.32 -3.14
CA LEU A 40 -7.86 -1.28 -2.31
C LEU A 40 -8.05 0.02 -3.10
N ALA A 41 -7.01 0.48 -3.76
CA ALA A 41 -7.07 1.70 -4.57
C ALA A 41 -8.08 1.56 -5.72
N SER A 42 -8.09 0.43 -6.41
CA SER A 42 -9.04 0.17 -7.50
C SER A 42 -10.48 0.08 -7.01
N ALA A 43 -10.72 -0.57 -5.88
CA ALA A 43 -12.04 -0.68 -5.28
C ALA A 43 -12.57 0.70 -4.82
N MET A 44 -11.72 1.50 -4.22
CA MET A 44 -12.09 2.86 -3.79
C MET A 44 -12.36 3.77 -5.00
N GLN A 45 -11.59 3.64 -6.07
CA GLN A 45 -11.82 4.35 -7.33
C GLN A 45 -13.20 4.04 -7.92
N ARG A 46 -13.65 2.79 -7.87
CA ARG A 46 -15.00 2.39 -8.33
C ARG A 46 -16.14 3.04 -7.54
N ARG A 47 -15.87 3.57 -6.35
CA ARG A 47 -16.85 4.25 -5.49
C ARG A 47 -16.96 5.76 -5.78
N ASN A 48 -16.56 6.19 -6.97
CA ASN A 48 -16.51 7.59 -7.38
C ASN A 48 -15.59 8.46 -6.51
N LYS A 49 -14.53 7.85 -5.97
CA LYS A 49 -13.46 8.56 -5.29
C LYS A 49 -12.29 8.77 -6.26
N GLN A 50 -11.64 9.91 -6.15
CA GLN A 50 -10.39 10.15 -6.87
C GLN A 50 -9.25 9.55 -6.07
N CYS A 51 -8.65 8.48 -6.58
CA CYS A 51 -7.62 7.75 -5.86
C CYS A 51 -6.28 7.79 -6.58
N ALA A 52 -5.24 7.61 -5.81
CA ALA A 52 -3.87 7.55 -6.28
C ALA A 52 -3.08 6.48 -5.53
N VAL A 53 -2.07 5.94 -6.19
CA VAL A 53 -1.06 5.05 -5.60
C VAL A 53 0.30 5.72 -5.72
N LEU A 54 0.98 5.88 -4.58
CA LEU A 54 2.38 6.22 -4.49
C LEU A 54 3.14 4.94 -4.16
N ASP A 55 3.84 4.39 -5.15
CA ASP A 55 4.59 3.15 -4.99
C ASP A 55 6.02 3.44 -4.54
N ALA A 56 6.26 3.23 -3.26
CA ALA A 56 7.57 3.35 -2.62
C ALA A 56 8.27 1.99 -2.43
N ASP A 57 7.67 0.89 -2.89
CA ASP A 57 8.27 -0.45 -2.85
C ASP A 57 8.97 -0.78 -4.16
N ILE A 58 10.28 -0.62 -4.17
CA ILE A 58 11.12 -0.85 -5.34
C ILE A 58 11.45 -2.33 -5.52
N THR A 59 11.36 -3.10 -4.43
CA THR A 59 11.76 -4.51 -4.39
C THR A 59 10.60 -5.46 -4.69
N GLY A 60 9.37 -4.96 -4.70
CA GLY A 60 8.16 -5.74 -4.88
C GLY A 60 7.78 -5.96 -6.35
N PRO A 61 6.68 -6.66 -6.59
CA PRO A 61 6.09 -6.79 -7.93
C PRO A 61 5.77 -5.41 -8.50
N SER A 62 5.91 -5.27 -9.82
CA SER A 62 5.65 -3.99 -10.49
C SER A 62 4.18 -3.57 -10.35
N MET A 63 3.92 -2.50 -9.62
CA MET A 63 2.59 -1.89 -9.53
C MET A 63 2.13 -1.40 -10.90
N CYS A 64 3.06 -0.88 -11.72
CA CYS A 64 2.76 -0.48 -13.09
C CYS A 64 2.20 -1.63 -13.91
N LYS A 65 2.86 -2.79 -13.89
CA LYS A 65 2.40 -3.99 -14.61
C LYS A 65 1.04 -4.43 -14.11
N ASN A 66 0.84 -4.52 -12.81
CA ASN A 66 -0.41 -4.97 -12.20
C ASN A 66 -1.60 -4.10 -12.62
N LEU A 67 -1.40 -2.79 -12.70
CA LEU A 67 -2.44 -1.83 -13.06
C LEU A 67 -2.54 -1.55 -14.57
N GLY A 68 -1.75 -2.22 -15.40
CA GLY A 68 -1.75 -2.02 -16.84
C GLY A 68 -1.20 -0.66 -17.29
N VAL A 69 -0.27 -0.11 -16.51
CA VAL A 69 0.37 1.17 -16.78
C VAL A 69 1.76 0.93 -17.34
N SER A 70 2.12 1.61 -18.42
CA SER A 70 3.42 1.47 -19.06
C SER A 70 4.06 2.83 -19.35
N GLY A 71 5.37 2.78 -19.60
CA GLY A 71 6.17 3.94 -19.98
C GLY A 71 6.79 4.68 -18.80
N LYS A 72 7.73 5.56 -19.15
CA LYS A 72 8.44 6.39 -18.17
C LYS A 72 7.57 7.56 -17.72
N ALA A 73 7.88 8.08 -16.54
CA ALA A 73 7.27 9.30 -16.05
C ALA A 73 7.54 10.46 -17.03
N GLN A 74 6.54 11.32 -17.18
CA GLN A 74 6.65 12.55 -17.97
C GLN A 74 6.67 13.73 -17.02
N ALA A 75 7.44 14.74 -17.35
CA ALA A 75 7.49 15.99 -16.61
C ALA A 75 7.04 17.15 -17.49
N SER A 76 6.41 18.14 -16.87
CA SER A 76 6.12 19.45 -17.43
C SER A 76 6.86 20.52 -16.64
N GLU A 77 6.77 21.77 -17.06
CA GLU A 77 7.30 22.90 -16.28
C GLU A 77 6.67 23.01 -14.89
N ALA A 78 5.41 22.57 -14.74
CA ALA A 78 4.67 22.62 -13.48
C ALA A 78 5.00 21.44 -12.54
N GLY A 79 5.55 20.35 -13.04
CA GLY A 79 5.90 19.18 -12.22
C GLY A 79 5.81 17.86 -12.98
N ILE A 80 5.87 16.76 -12.22
CA ILE A 80 5.80 15.40 -12.73
C ILE A 80 4.33 15.02 -12.95
N LEU A 81 4.03 14.44 -14.11
CA LEU A 81 2.69 13.96 -14.43
C LEU A 81 2.54 12.51 -13.94
N PRO A 82 1.53 12.20 -13.12
CA PRO A 82 1.23 10.82 -12.76
C PRO A 82 0.70 10.06 -13.98
N LYS A 83 0.96 8.76 -14.03
CA LYS A 83 0.31 7.87 -14.99
C LYS A 83 -1.10 7.55 -14.51
N SER A 84 -1.99 7.21 -15.43
CA SER A 84 -3.36 6.79 -15.11
C SER A 84 -3.61 5.38 -15.62
N ALA A 85 -4.19 4.55 -14.77
CA ALA A 85 -4.74 3.26 -15.17
C ALA A 85 -6.05 3.45 -15.96
N ALA A 86 -6.56 2.39 -16.56
CA ALA A 86 -7.76 2.43 -17.39
C ALA A 86 -9.01 2.99 -16.68
N ASN A 87 -9.11 2.79 -15.36
CA ASN A 87 -10.19 3.30 -14.51
C ASN A 87 -9.96 4.72 -13.97
N GLY A 88 -8.90 5.39 -14.39
CA GLY A 88 -8.53 6.73 -13.92
C GLY A 88 -7.69 6.77 -12.65
N LEU A 89 -7.36 5.63 -12.04
CA LEU A 89 -6.48 5.55 -10.88
C LEU A 89 -5.09 6.10 -11.23
N LYS A 90 -4.65 7.10 -10.48
CA LYS A 90 -3.34 7.72 -10.69
C LYS A 90 -2.24 6.90 -10.02
N LEU A 91 -1.09 6.83 -10.67
CA LEU A 91 0.06 6.07 -10.18
C LEU A 91 1.37 6.83 -10.43
N VAL A 92 2.22 6.88 -9.41
CA VAL A 92 3.64 7.16 -9.54
C VAL A 92 4.42 6.07 -8.82
N SER A 93 5.38 5.50 -9.52
CA SER A 93 6.25 4.43 -9.01
C SER A 93 7.70 4.76 -9.31
N ALA A 94 8.58 4.35 -8.41
CA ALA A 94 10.02 4.45 -8.60
C ALA A 94 10.51 3.84 -9.92
N ASN A 95 9.88 2.76 -10.35
CA ASN A 95 10.23 2.06 -11.59
C ASN A 95 10.06 2.94 -12.84
N MET A 96 9.22 3.98 -12.78
CA MET A 96 9.01 4.93 -13.89
C MET A 96 10.23 5.83 -14.15
N PHE A 97 11.15 5.91 -13.19
CA PHE A 97 12.33 6.78 -13.25
C PHE A 97 13.64 6.01 -13.46
N LEU A 98 13.59 4.69 -13.45
CA LEU A 98 14.76 3.86 -13.71
C LEU A 98 15.06 3.83 -15.21
N PRO A 99 16.35 3.90 -15.63
CA PRO A 99 16.73 3.78 -17.04
C PRO A 99 16.29 2.46 -17.66
N ASN A 100 16.44 1.36 -16.92
CA ASN A 100 15.93 0.03 -17.24
C ASN A 100 15.31 -0.61 -16.01
N GLU A 101 14.20 -1.34 -16.19
CA GLU A 101 13.49 -2.02 -15.11
C GLU A 101 14.35 -3.10 -14.41
N THR A 102 15.40 -3.56 -15.07
CA THR A 102 16.29 -4.63 -14.59
C THR A 102 17.58 -4.11 -13.98
N ASP A 103 17.79 -2.81 -13.94
CA ASP A 103 19.03 -2.25 -13.39
C ASP A 103 19.11 -2.51 -11.88
N PRO A 104 20.22 -3.05 -11.39
CA PRO A 104 20.41 -3.22 -9.97
C PRO A 104 20.60 -1.84 -9.32
N VAL A 105 19.69 -1.47 -8.45
CA VAL A 105 19.76 -0.23 -7.70
C VAL A 105 19.93 -0.53 -6.23
N VAL A 106 20.98 0.05 -5.64
CA VAL A 106 21.16 -0.01 -4.18
C VAL A 106 20.37 1.12 -3.56
N TRP A 107 19.24 0.76 -2.96
CA TRP A 107 18.36 1.70 -2.29
C TRP A 107 18.72 1.83 -0.81
N ARG A 108 19.26 2.97 -0.46
CA ARG A 108 19.52 3.36 0.93
C ARG A 108 18.42 4.29 1.42
N GLY A 109 18.17 4.31 2.74
CA GLY A 109 17.13 5.14 3.34
C GLY A 109 17.09 6.59 2.85
N PRO A 110 18.21 7.33 2.79
CA PRO A 110 18.24 8.71 2.30
C PRO A 110 17.78 8.87 0.84
N ILE A 111 18.12 7.91 -0.03
CA ILE A 111 17.72 7.93 -1.44
C ILE A 111 16.22 7.71 -1.57
N ILE A 112 15.68 6.73 -0.85
CA ILE A 112 14.24 6.45 -0.82
C ILE A 112 13.47 7.64 -0.25
N SER A 113 13.94 8.24 0.84
CA SER A 113 13.35 9.44 1.43
C SER A 113 13.29 10.59 0.42
N GLY A 114 14.39 10.87 -0.26
CA GLY A 114 14.46 11.92 -1.29
C GLY A 114 13.48 11.68 -2.42
N MET A 115 13.42 10.44 -2.91
CA MET A 115 12.49 10.03 -3.97
C MET A 115 11.01 10.17 -3.53
N VAL A 116 10.67 9.70 -2.35
CA VAL A 116 9.29 9.77 -1.83
C VAL A 116 8.87 11.23 -1.62
N LYS A 117 9.75 12.07 -1.08
CA LYS A 117 9.51 13.51 -0.94
C LYS A 117 9.27 14.16 -2.30
N GLN A 118 10.05 13.80 -3.31
CA GLN A 118 9.88 14.29 -4.67
C GLN A 118 8.53 13.83 -5.27
N PHE A 119 8.14 12.58 -5.06
CA PHE A 119 6.83 12.07 -5.51
C PHE A 119 5.67 12.78 -4.82
N TRP A 120 5.84 13.19 -3.60
CA TRP A 120 4.83 13.95 -2.89
C TRP A 120 4.76 15.40 -3.38
N SER A 121 5.90 16.08 -3.47
CA SER A 121 5.99 17.52 -3.71
C SER A 121 5.89 17.93 -5.17
N ASP A 122 6.50 17.15 -6.08
CA ASP A 122 6.68 17.53 -7.48
C ASP A 122 5.66 16.91 -8.42
N VAL A 123 4.90 15.92 -7.96
CA VAL A 123 3.86 15.28 -8.77
C VAL A 123 2.59 16.12 -8.75
N LEU A 124 2.01 16.33 -9.92
CA LEU A 124 0.73 17.01 -10.11
C LEU A 124 -0.41 16.03 -9.85
N TRP A 125 -0.68 15.75 -8.59
CA TRP A 125 -1.71 14.79 -8.18
C TRP A 125 -3.13 15.27 -8.48
N GLY A 126 -3.36 16.59 -8.50
CA GLY A 126 -4.70 17.17 -8.53
C GLY A 126 -5.46 16.90 -7.23
N ASP A 127 -6.77 16.79 -7.32
CA ASP A 127 -7.61 16.48 -6.17
C ASP A 127 -7.69 14.97 -5.97
N VAL A 128 -7.21 14.49 -4.83
CA VAL A 128 -7.17 13.08 -4.44
C VAL A 128 -7.92 12.89 -3.13
N ASP A 129 -8.92 12.02 -3.13
CA ASP A 129 -9.67 11.65 -1.93
C ASP A 129 -8.86 10.70 -1.05
N TYR A 130 -8.29 9.65 -1.65
CA TYR A 130 -7.47 8.64 -0.98
C TYR A 130 -6.20 8.35 -1.77
N MET A 131 -5.07 8.49 -1.11
CA MET A 131 -3.79 8.04 -1.62
C MET A 131 -3.35 6.80 -0.84
N PHE A 132 -3.09 5.72 -1.56
CA PHE A 132 -2.51 4.51 -0.99
C PHE A 132 -1.01 4.49 -1.26
N VAL A 133 -0.23 4.36 -0.20
CA VAL A 133 1.22 4.27 -0.29
C VAL A 133 1.64 2.81 -0.15
N ASP A 134 2.21 2.26 -1.20
CA ASP A 134 2.80 0.92 -1.16
C ASP A 134 4.19 1.02 -0.52
N MET A 135 4.27 0.63 0.73
CA MET A 135 5.47 0.79 1.55
C MET A 135 6.54 -0.22 1.20
N PRO A 136 7.82 0.11 1.35
CA PRO A 136 8.88 -0.89 1.37
C PRO A 136 8.57 -1.98 2.39
N PRO A 137 8.95 -3.26 2.14
CA PRO A 137 8.68 -4.34 3.07
C PRO A 137 9.45 -4.16 4.38
N GLY A 138 8.87 -4.63 5.47
CA GLY A 138 9.48 -4.60 6.78
C GLY A 138 9.00 -3.47 7.68
N THR A 139 9.58 -3.43 8.87
CA THR A 139 9.28 -2.46 9.94
C THR A 139 10.55 -1.78 10.46
N GLY A 140 11.62 -1.82 9.70
CA GLY A 140 12.92 -1.24 10.02
C GLY A 140 13.09 0.20 9.55
N ASP A 141 14.35 0.59 9.32
CA ASP A 141 14.74 1.97 9.02
C ASP A 141 14.17 2.49 7.71
N VAL A 142 14.11 1.67 6.67
CA VAL A 142 13.64 2.09 5.34
C VAL A 142 12.14 2.46 5.37
N PRO A 143 11.23 1.60 5.84
CA PRO A 143 9.83 1.99 6.01
C PRO A 143 9.65 3.19 6.94
N LEU A 144 10.38 3.26 8.05
CA LEU A 144 10.33 4.39 8.98
C LEU A 144 10.68 5.72 8.28
N THR A 145 11.69 5.70 7.41
CA THR A 145 12.09 6.87 6.64
C THR A 145 10.97 7.36 5.71
N VAL A 146 10.22 6.45 5.08
CA VAL A 146 9.07 6.80 4.25
C VAL A 146 7.96 7.43 5.09
N PHE A 147 7.66 6.87 6.27
CA PHE A 147 6.69 7.44 7.20
C PHE A 147 7.05 8.85 7.65
N GLN A 148 8.32 9.13 7.86
CA GLN A 148 8.80 10.47 8.23
C GLN A 148 8.66 11.48 7.08
N SER A 149 8.58 11.01 5.86
CA SER A 149 8.55 11.86 4.65
C SER A 149 7.15 12.27 4.22
N LEU A 150 6.12 11.54 4.63
CA LEU A 150 4.73 11.70 4.20
C LEU A 150 3.78 11.94 5.37
N PRO A 151 2.72 12.75 5.18
CA PRO A 151 1.67 12.95 6.19
C PRO A 151 0.68 11.79 6.19
N VAL A 152 1.08 10.64 6.70
CA VAL A 152 0.25 9.42 6.72
C VAL A 152 -0.86 9.53 7.76
N ASP A 153 -2.09 9.27 7.37
CA ASP A 153 -3.28 9.33 8.23
C ASP A 153 -3.64 7.99 8.87
N GLY A 154 -3.22 6.89 8.29
CA GLY A 154 -3.52 5.56 8.81
C GLY A 154 -2.69 4.46 8.15
N ILE A 155 -2.58 3.33 8.85
CA ILE A 155 -1.77 2.18 8.44
C ILE A 155 -2.66 0.95 8.32
N ILE A 156 -2.52 0.21 7.22
CA ILE A 156 -3.05 -1.14 7.04
C ILE A 156 -1.87 -2.11 7.06
N ILE A 157 -1.94 -3.13 7.91
CA ILE A 157 -0.92 -4.16 8.01
C ILE A 157 -1.38 -5.40 7.25
N VAL A 158 -0.58 -5.85 6.30
CA VAL A 158 -0.82 -7.08 5.52
C VAL A 158 0.07 -8.20 6.03
N THR A 159 -0.54 -9.32 6.33
CA THR A 159 0.16 -10.53 6.77
C THR A 159 -0.33 -11.78 6.01
N SER A 160 0.26 -12.94 6.32
CA SER A 160 -0.19 -14.26 5.87
C SER A 160 -0.07 -15.29 7.00
N PRO A 161 -0.76 -16.44 6.93
CA PRO A 161 -0.66 -17.46 7.97
C PRO A 161 0.73 -18.06 8.16
N GLN A 162 1.61 -17.93 7.17
CA GLN A 162 2.99 -18.42 7.23
C GLN A 162 3.93 -17.54 8.05
N GLU A 163 3.47 -16.37 8.48
CA GLU A 163 4.32 -15.41 9.18
C GLU A 163 4.17 -15.48 10.70
N LEU A 164 5.18 -14.98 11.40
CA LEU A 164 5.11 -14.72 12.84
C LEU A 164 4.30 -13.44 13.08
N VAL A 165 2.98 -13.54 12.95
CA VAL A 165 2.04 -12.41 12.94
C VAL A 165 2.16 -11.55 14.20
N SER A 166 2.29 -12.17 15.38
CA SER A 166 2.43 -11.43 16.65
C SER A 166 3.65 -10.52 16.66
N MET A 167 4.77 -10.99 16.13
CA MET A 167 6.02 -10.21 16.08
C MET A 167 5.92 -9.07 15.07
N ILE A 168 5.35 -9.33 13.89
CA ILE A 168 5.15 -8.32 12.85
C ILE A 168 4.24 -7.21 13.35
N VAL A 169 3.11 -7.58 13.94
CA VAL A 169 2.15 -6.62 14.49
C VAL A 169 2.77 -5.83 15.64
N ALA A 170 3.51 -6.47 16.54
CA ALA A 170 4.21 -5.77 17.63
C ALA A 170 5.16 -4.69 17.12
N LYS A 171 5.96 -5.02 16.09
CA LYS A 171 6.88 -4.05 15.47
C LYS A 171 6.16 -2.93 14.75
N ALA A 172 5.10 -3.25 14.01
CA ALA A 172 4.30 -2.25 13.30
C ALA A 172 3.58 -1.31 14.29
N VAL A 173 3.04 -1.83 15.38
CA VAL A 173 2.42 -1.04 16.46
C VAL A 173 3.44 -0.08 17.08
N LYS A 174 4.66 -0.56 17.34
CA LYS A 174 5.73 0.27 17.89
C LYS A 174 6.09 1.41 16.94
N MET A 175 6.24 1.12 15.65
CA MET A 175 6.51 2.11 14.61
C MET A 175 5.38 3.15 14.51
N ALA A 176 4.13 2.70 14.49
CA ALA A 176 2.96 3.56 14.44
C ALA A 176 2.87 4.52 15.64
N LYS A 177 3.17 4.01 16.84
CA LYS A 177 3.24 4.83 18.06
C LYS A 177 4.34 5.89 18.00
N MET A 178 5.52 5.53 17.51
CA MET A 178 6.62 6.48 17.33
C MET A 178 6.23 7.63 16.40
N MET A 179 5.44 7.35 15.36
CA MET A 179 5.00 8.33 14.38
C MET A 179 3.66 8.97 14.72
N ASN A 180 3.01 8.55 15.79
CA ASN A 180 1.66 8.97 16.18
C ASN A 180 0.64 8.79 15.05
N ILE A 181 0.68 7.65 14.38
CA ILE A 181 -0.22 7.28 13.27
C ILE A 181 -1.11 6.13 13.73
N PRO A 182 -2.44 6.22 13.55
CA PRO A 182 -3.34 5.12 13.91
C PRO A 182 -3.19 3.94 12.95
N ILE A 183 -3.38 2.72 13.47
CA ILE A 183 -3.51 1.52 12.65
C ILE A 183 -4.98 1.31 12.36
N ILE A 184 -5.35 1.36 11.07
CA ILE A 184 -6.72 1.15 10.60
C ILE A 184 -7.13 -0.29 10.86
N GLY A 185 -6.26 -1.24 10.55
CA GLY A 185 -6.51 -2.65 10.80
C GLY A 185 -5.54 -3.59 10.08
N LEU A 186 -5.88 -4.87 10.17
CA LEU A 186 -5.09 -5.99 9.67
C LEU A 186 -5.81 -6.68 8.52
N VAL A 187 -5.04 -7.07 7.50
CA VAL A 187 -5.51 -7.91 6.39
C VAL A 187 -4.62 -9.15 6.33
N GLU A 188 -5.23 -10.33 6.39
CA GLU A 188 -4.53 -11.59 6.16
C GLU A 188 -4.76 -12.06 4.73
N ASN A 189 -3.69 -12.15 3.96
CA ASN A 189 -3.72 -12.73 2.62
C ASN A 189 -3.34 -14.21 2.67
N TYR A 190 -3.70 -14.97 1.66
CA TYR A 190 -3.47 -16.42 1.57
C TYR A 190 -4.04 -17.20 2.77
N ALA A 191 -5.15 -16.72 3.32
CA ALA A 191 -5.74 -17.26 4.55
C ALA A 191 -6.30 -18.67 4.36
N TYR A 192 -6.86 -18.94 3.18
CA TYR A 192 -7.48 -20.22 2.86
C TYR A 192 -7.59 -20.41 1.34
N PHE A 193 -7.80 -21.64 0.93
CA PHE A 193 -8.17 -22.00 -0.43
C PHE A 193 -9.63 -22.46 -0.45
N HIS A 194 -10.45 -21.80 -1.27
CA HIS A 194 -11.83 -22.22 -1.50
C HIS A 194 -11.85 -23.24 -2.63
N CYS A 195 -12.15 -24.50 -2.31
CA CYS A 195 -12.19 -25.58 -3.29
C CYS A 195 -13.46 -25.49 -4.16
N PRO A 196 -13.33 -25.31 -5.48
CA PRO A 196 -14.48 -25.20 -6.36
C PRO A 196 -15.28 -26.50 -6.48
N ASP A 197 -14.65 -27.64 -6.25
CA ASP A 197 -15.28 -28.95 -6.43
C ASP A 197 -16.27 -29.30 -5.31
N ASN A 198 -15.99 -28.88 -4.09
CA ASN A 198 -16.77 -29.26 -2.91
C ASN A 198 -17.26 -28.08 -2.06
N GLY A 199 -16.86 -26.84 -2.39
CA GLY A 199 -17.24 -25.63 -1.69
C GLY A 199 -16.65 -25.47 -0.29
N LYS A 200 -15.64 -26.27 0.08
CA LYS A 200 -14.99 -26.19 1.38
C LYS A 200 -13.75 -25.31 1.34
N ASP A 201 -13.49 -24.65 2.46
CA ASP A 201 -12.30 -23.85 2.68
C ASP A 201 -11.21 -24.68 3.36
N TYR A 202 -10.01 -24.62 2.82
CA TYR A 202 -8.84 -25.32 3.35
C TYR A 202 -7.76 -24.33 3.75
N GLU A 203 -7.32 -24.42 4.99
CA GLU A 203 -6.20 -23.59 5.51
C GLU A 203 -4.86 -24.24 5.14
N ILE A 204 -4.48 -24.12 3.86
CA ILE A 204 -3.31 -24.80 3.27
C ILE A 204 -2.02 -24.40 3.98
N PHE A 205 -1.90 -23.14 4.40
CA PHE A 205 -0.72 -22.61 5.10
C PHE A 205 -0.85 -22.65 6.62
N GLY A 206 -1.79 -23.43 7.13
CA GLY A 206 -2.03 -23.60 8.55
C GLY A 206 -3.07 -22.63 9.13
N PRO A 207 -3.42 -22.80 10.41
CA PRO A 207 -4.43 -22.00 11.06
C PRO A 207 -3.98 -20.55 11.23
N SER A 208 -4.92 -19.63 11.15
CA SER A 208 -4.68 -18.22 11.39
C SER A 208 -4.51 -17.92 12.89
N HIS A 209 -3.51 -17.11 13.22
CA HIS A 209 -3.31 -16.54 14.55
C HIS A 209 -3.70 -15.06 14.61
N LEU A 210 -4.29 -14.54 13.53
CA LEU A 210 -4.57 -13.12 13.37
C LEU A 210 -5.55 -12.59 14.41
N ASN A 211 -6.64 -13.30 14.67
CA ASN A 211 -7.68 -12.87 15.61
C ASN A 211 -7.13 -12.72 17.04
N ALA A 212 -6.31 -13.66 17.49
CA ALA A 212 -5.68 -13.60 18.81
C ALA A 212 -4.74 -12.38 18.93
N THR A 213 -3.93 -12.16 17.91
CA THR A 213 -3.02 -11.01 17.86
C THR A 213 -3.78 -9.69 17.77
N ALA A 214 -4.82 -9.61 16.95
CA ALA A 214 -5.69 -8.44 16.87
C ALA A 214 -6.31 -8.08 18.21
N LYS A 215 -6.79 -9.08 18.93
CA LYS A 215 -7.38 -8.92 20.27
C LYS A 215 -6.34 -8.41 21.28
N GLU A 216 -5.14 -8.97 21.25
CA GLU A 216 -4.03 -8.57 22.14
C GLU A 216 -3.67 -7.09 21.99
N TYR A 217 -3.62 -6.58 20.76
CA TYR A 217 -3.25 -5.19 20.46
C TYR A 217 -4.46 -4.25 20.28
N GLY A 218 -5.68 -4.73 20.45
CA GLY A 218 -6.88 -3.92 20.26
C GLY A 218 -7.09 -3.44 18.82
N LEU A 219 -6.70 -4.25 17.84
CA LEU A 219 -6.78 -3.93 16.42
C LEU A 219 -7.95 -4.61 15.72
N GLN A 220 -8.43 -3.98 14.66
CA GLN A 220 -9.49 -4.50 13.81
C GLN A 220 -8.93 -5.46 12.76
N VAL A 221 -9.54 -6.63 12.61
CA VAL A 221 -9.33 -7.48 11.43
C VAL A 221 -10.26 -6.98 10.33
N LEU A 222 -9.69 -6.46 9.24
CA LEU A 222 -10.45 -5.90 8.13
C LEU A 222 -10.91 -6.97 7.16
N ALA A 223 -10.05 -7.94 6.85
CA ALA A 223 -10.36 -9.04 5.94
C ALA A 223 -9.39 -10.20 6.10
N ARG A 224 -9.87 -11.39 5.74
CA ARG A 224 -9.09 -12.59 5.46
C ARG A 224 -9.36 -12.98 4.00
N LEU A 225 -8.33 -12.94 3.17
CA LEU A 225 -8.44 -13.13 1.73
C LEU A 225 -8.00 -14.53 1.33
N PRO A 226 -8.70 -15.16 0.38
CA PRO A 226 -8.34 -16.49 -0.11
C PRO A 226 -7.09 -16.47 -1.00
N ILE A 227 -6.49 -17.64 -1.16
CA ILE A 227 -5.56 -17.92 -2.24
C ILE A 227 -6.38 -17.88 -3.54
N ASN A 228 -6.07 -16.93 -4.41
CA ASN A 228 -6.84 -16.72 -5.64
C ASN A 228 -5.91 -16.63 -6.85
N PRO A 229 -5.76 -17.73 -7.63
CA PRO A 229 -4.92 -17.74 -8.83
C PRO A 229 -5.36 -16.75 -9.91
N GLU A 230 -6.63 -16.39 -9.96
CA GLU A 230 -7.15 -15.41 -10.94
C GLU A 230 -6.55 -14.01 -10.73
N LEU A 231 -6.19 -13.66 -9.49
CA LEU A 231 -5.52 -12.39 -9.20
C LEU A 231 -4.13 -12.33 -9.82
N ALA A 232 -3.37 -13.42 -9.77
CA ALA A 232 -2.05 -13.50 -10.41
C ALA A 232 -2.18 -13.34 -11.94
N GLN A 233 -3.16 -13.98 -12.54
CA GLN A 233 -3.46 -13.84 -13.97
C GLN A 233 -3.86 -12.40 -14.33
N ALA A 234 -4.69 -11.77 -13.52
CA ALA A 234 -5.09 -10.38 -13.72
C ALA A 234 -3.88 -9.42 -13.62
N CYS A 235 -2.98 -9.63 -12.67
CA CYS A 235 -1.74 -8.86 -12.56
C CYS A 235 -0.86 -9.02 -13.80
N ASP A 236 -0.69 -10.23 -14.28
CA ASP A 236 0.10 -10.52 -15.49
C ASP A 236 -0.51 -9.87 -16.74
N ALA A 237 -1.82 -9.79 -16.80
CA ALA A 237 -2.55 -9.14 -17.89
C ALA A 237 -2.71 -7.60 -17.73
N GLY A 238 -2.25 -7.02 -16.63
CA GLY A 238 -2.42 -5.59 -16.33
C GLY A 238 -3.87 -5.20 -16.04
N LYS A 239 -4.68 -6.11 -15.50
CA LYS A 239 -6.12 -5.96 -15.29
C LYS A 239 -6.55 -6.02 -13.83
N LEU A 240 -5.63 -5.70 -12.92
CA LEU A 240 -5.94 -5.71 -11.48
C LEU A 240 -7.09 -4.74 -11.14
N THR A 241 -7.20 -3.63 -11.86
CA THR A 241 -8.28 -2.64 -11.67
C THR A 241 -9.68 -3.19 -11.91
N GLU A 242 -9.82 -4.31 -12.63
CA GLU A 242 -11.09 -4.98 -12.91
C GLU A 242 -11.47 -6.01 -11.83
N CYS A 243 -10.56 -6.37 -10.94
CA CYS A 243 -10.78 -7.39 -9.92
C CYS A 243 -11.61 -6.84 -8.76
N LYS A 244 -12.65 -7.58 -8.39
CA LYS A 244 -13.51 -7.25 -7.27
C LYS A 244 -13.57 -8.42 -6.29
N LEU A 245 -13.21 -8.15 -5.02
CA LEU A 245 -13.24 -9.14 -3.94
C LEU A 245 -14.07 -8.59 -2.78
N GLU A 246 -14.92 -9.43 -2.22
CA GLU A 246 -15.79 -9.08 -1.08
C GLU A 246 -14.99 -8.58 0.12
N GLY A 247 -13.88 -9.24 0.46
CA GLY A 247 -13.02 -8.82 1.57
C GLY A 247 -12.39 -7.45 1.35
N ILE A 248 -12.01 -7.11 0.12
CA ILE A 248 -11.49 -5.78 -0.22
C ILE A 248 -12.59 -4.73 -0.13
N GLU A 249 -13.79 -5.03 -0.60
CA GLU A 249 -14.95 -4.12 -0.46
C GLU A 249 -15.28 -3.85 1.01
N ALA A 250 -15.20 -4.86 1.88
CA ALA A 250 -15.37 -4.69 3.32
C ALA A 250 -14.30 -3.77 3.94
N CYS A 251 -13.04 -3.87 3.49
CA CYS A 251 -11.98 -2.93 3.88
C CYS A 251 -12.33 -1.49 3.48
N CYS A 252 -12.82 -1.29 2.28
CA CYS A 252 -13.21 0.05 1.79
C CYS A 252 -14.38 0.62 2.59
N ASP A 253 -15.38 -0.19 2.93
CA ASP A 253 -16.48 0.21 3.80
C ASP A 253 -15.97 0.70 5.16
N TYR A 254 -15.04 -0.04 5.74
CA TYR A 254 -14.44 0.32 7.02
C TYR A 254 -13.63 1.62 6.94
N ILE A 255 -12.84 1.79 5.90
CA ILE A 255 -12.05 3.02 5.66
C ILE A 255 -12.96 4.23 5.56
N GLU A 256 -14.00 4.17 4.73
CA GLU A 256 -14.94 5.28 4.55
C GLU A 256 -15.68 5.64 5.84
N SER A 257 -15.97 4.66 6.70
CA SER A 257 -16.69 4.88 7.96
C SER A 257 -15.80 5.41 9.08
N ASN A 258 -14.52 5.07 9.09
CA ASN A 258 -13.63 5.31 10.24
C ASN A 258 -12.50 6.30 9.97
N LEU A 259 -12.15 6.56 8.72
CA LEU A 259 -11.12 7.52 8.34
C LEU A 259 -11.77 8.70 7.60
N LYS A 260 -12.27 9.68 8.36
CA LYS A 260 -12.98 10.87 7.85
C LYS A 260 -12.09 12.09 7.82
#